data_3dab678182c78b0471ec93ec39410073
#
_entry.id   3dab678182c78b0471ec93ec39410073
#
_cell.length_a   1.000
_cell.length_b   1.000
_cell.length_c   1.000
_cell.angle_alpha   90.00
_cell.angle_beta   90.00
_cell.angle_gamma   90.00
#
_symmetry.space_group_name_H-M   'P 1'
#
loop_
_entity.id
_entity.type
_entity.pdbx_description
1 polymer ?
#
loop_
_entity_poly.entity_id
_entity_poly.type
_entity_poly.pdbx_seq_one_letter_code
_entity_poly.pdbx_strand_id
1 'polypeptide(L)'
;RKYRPKSFADVTTQEHVSETLRRAVSGGRVGHAYLFCGPRGVGKTTLARVLAMALNCAKRSEEGEPCGICDNCTRIWGGHTALDVVEIDAASNRGVDDARDLRERAMYAPSAEGRFKVYIVDEAHMLTREAWNALLKILEEPPASVVFIFATTEPQKIEQSAAPILSRCQRFDFRRIGVDHIL
;
A
#
# COMPACT_ATOMS: atom_id res chain seq x y z
N ARG A 1 5.14 16.61 6.92
CA ARG A 1 6.36 17.10 6.29
C ARG A 1 6.03 17.90 5.05
N LYS A 2 6.68 19.07 4.90
CA LYS A 2 6.30 20.11 3.95
C LYS A 2 6.33 19.70 2.48
N TYR A 3 7.20 18.76 2.11
CA TYR A 3 7.42 18.37 0.71
C TYR A 3 6.96 16.95 0.37
N ARG A 4 6.15 16.35 1.23
CA ARG A 4 5.65 15.01 0.98
C ARG A 4 4.59 15.02 -0.13
N PRO A 5 4.74 14.19 -1.18
CA PRO A 5 3.76 14.15 -2.27
C PRO A 5 2.34 13.83 -1.80
N LYS A 6 1.37 14.49 -2.42
CA LYS A 6 -0.07 14.26 -2.19
C LYS A 6 -0.78 13.70 -3.43
N SER A 7 -0.05 13.50 -4.51
CA SER A 7 -0.59 12.96 -5.76
C SER A 7 0.44 12.09 -6.44
N PHE A 8 0.02 11.29 -7.39
CA PHE A 8 0.95 10.50 -8.20
C PHE A 8 1.87 11.42 -9.03
N ALA A 9 1.34 12.52 -9.53
CA ALA A 9 2.12 13.48 -10.33
C ALA A 9 3.25 14.13 -9.51
N ASP A 10 3.08 14.27 -8.20
CA ASP A 10 4.10 14.83 -7.31
C ASP A 10 5.27 13.87 -7.07
N VAL A 11 5.10 12.59 -7.38
CA VAL A 11 6.15 11.58 -7.19
C VAL A 11 7.01 11.53 -8.46
N THR A 12 8.04 12.37 -8.50
CA THR A 12 8.87 12.53 -9.71
C THR A 12 10.06 11.56 -9.79
N THR A 13 10.46 10.99 -8.65
CA THR A 13 11.62 10.10 -8.59
C THR A 13 11.30 8.64 -8.90
N GLN A 14 10.01 8.28 -8.82
CA GLN A 14 9.52 6.90 -9.06
C GLN A 14 8.40 6.90 -10.10
N GLU A 15 8.59 7.62 -11.19
CA GLU A 15 7.53 7.81 -12.21
C GLU A 15 7.02 6.50 -12.79
N HIS A 16 7.92 5.51 -12.98
CA HIS A 16 7.53 4.20 -13.51
C HIS A 16 6.52 3.49 -12.61
N VAL A 17 6.61 3.69 -11.29
CA VAL A 17 5.67 3.12 -10.33
C VAL A 17 4.40 3.97 -10.24
N SER A 18 4.56 5.27 -10.04
CA SER A 18 3.42 6.18 -9.84
C SER A 18 2.48 6.20 -11.04
N GLU A 19 3.00 6.22 -12.26
CA GLU A 19 2.20 6.19 -13.48
C GLU A 19 1.45 4.87 -13.64
N THR A 20 2.10 3.75 -13.37
CA THR A 20 1.46 2.45 -13.46
C THR A 20 0.29 2.34 -12.47
N LEU A 21 0.49 2.79 -11.23
CA LEU A 21 -0.55 2.77 -10.21
C LEU A 21 -1.70 3.73 -10.55
N ARG A 22 -1.38 4.93 -11.01
CA ARG A 22 -2.38 5.92 -11.41
C ARG A 22 -3.28 5.36 -12.51
N ARG A 23 -2.68 4.74 -13.52
CA ARG A 23 -3.43 4.13 -14.62
C ARG A 23 -4.29 2.96 -14.16
N ALA A 24 -3.81 2.18 -13.20
CA ALA A 24 -4.60 1.09 -12.62
C ALA A 24 -5.85 1.64 -11.92
N VAL A 25 -5.71 2.72 -11.17
CA VAL A 25 -6.83 3.39 -10.49
C VAL A 25 -7.81 3.94 -11.52
N SER A 26 -7.30 4.67 -12.52
CA SER A 26 -8.12 5.27 -13.58
C SER A 26 -8.89 4.21 -14.37
N GLY A 27 -8.26 3.09 -14.66
CA GLY A 27 -8.85 2.00 -15.45
C GLY A 27 -9.68 1.00 -14.67
N GLY A 28 -9.79 1.16 -13.36
CA GLY A 28 -10.51 0.21 -12.51
C GLY A 28 -9.85 -1.16 -12.41
N ARG A 29 -8.53 -1.22 -12.59
CA ARG A 29 -7.75 -2.48 -12.62
C ARG A 29 -6.79 -2.59 -11.44
N VAL A 30 -7.21 -2.18 -10.28
CA VAL A 30 -6.38 -2.24 -9.07
C VAL A 30 -6.26 -3.68 -8.60
N GLY A 31 -5.03 -4.11 -8.33
CA GLY A 31 -4.78 -5.45 -7.80
C GLY A 31 -5.11 -5.55 -6.32
N HIS A 32 -5.12 -6.77 -5.80
CA HIS A 32 -5.43 -7.01 -4.40
C HIS A 32 -4.18 -6.98 -3.50
N ALA A 33 -2.99 -7.10 -4.07
CA ALA A 33 -1.75 -7.07 -3.30
C ALA A 33 -0.60 -6.49 -4.12
N TYR A 34 0.12 -5.58 -3.49
CA TYR A 34 1.32 -4.94 -4.05
C TYR A 34 2.50 -5.14 -3.13
N LEU A 35 3.68 -5.32 -3.71
CA LEU A 35 4.93 -5.41 -2.96
C LEU A 35 5.85 -4.27 -3.43
N PHE A 36 6.09 -3.30 -2.55
CA PHE A 36 6.97 -2.17 -2.81
C PHE A 36 8.35 -2.46 -2.21
N CYS A 37 9.35 -2.62 -3.05
CA CYS A 37 10.71 -2.97 -2.66
C CYS A 37 11.64 -1.80 -2.92
N GLY A 38 12.59 -1.59 -2.04
CA GLY A 38 13.61 -0.56 -2.24
C GLY A 38 14.22 -0.08 -0.93
N PRO A 39 15.30 0.70 -1.00
CA PRO A 39 15.97 1.21 0.19
C PRO A 39 15.08 2.18 0.98
N ARG A 40 15.50 2.52 2.18
CA ARG A 40 14.78 3.50 3.00
C ARG A 40 14.80 4.88 2.35
N GLY A 41 13.74 5.64 2.54
CA GLY A 41 13.68 7.03 2.12
C GLY A 41 13.41 7.25 0.63
N VAL A 42 13.01 6.22 -0.10
CA VAL A 42 12.70 6.34 -1.54
C VAL A 42 11.23 6.59 -1.83
N GLY A 43 10.38 6.69 -0.80
CA GLY A 43 8.97 7.05 -0.95
C GLY A 43 7.99 5.89 -1.03
N LYS A 44 8.37 4.69 -0.58
CA LYS A 44 7.46 3.53 -0.60
C LYS A 44 6.18 3.78 0.20
N THR A 45 6.30 4.19 1.45
CA THR A 45 5.15 4.46 2.31
C THR A 45 4.35 5.65 1.81
N THR A 46 5.03 6.68 1.31
CA THR A 46 4.38 7.86 0.73
C THR A 46 3.51 7.46 -0.46
N LEU A 47 4.05 6.67 -1.39
CA LEU A 47 3.29 6.24 -2.56
C LEU A 47 2.14 5.29 -2.18
N ALA A 48 2.34 4.45 -1.17
CA ALA A 48 1.27 3.61 -0.63
C ALA A 48 0.10 4.46 -0.12
N ARG A 49 0.39 5.56 0.58
CA ARG A 49 -0.65 6.48 1.05
C ARG A 49 -1.34 7.20 -0.10
N VAL A 50 -0.60 7.61 -1.12
CA VAL A 50 -1.21 8.24 -2.30
C VAL A 50 -2.16 7.28 -3.00
N LEU A 51 -1.77 6.01 -3.14
CA LEU A 51 -2.65 4.99 -3.70
C LEU A 51 -3.92 4.81 -2.85
N ALA A 52 -3.77 4.72 -1.52
CA ALA A 52 -4.91 4.60 -0.62
C ALA A 52 -5.83 5.82 -0.70
N MET A 53 -5.26 7.02 -0.83
CA MET A 53 -6.01 8.25 -1.03
C MET A 53 -6.82 8.19 -2.32
N ALA A 54 -6.20 7.79 -3.42
CA ALA A 54 -6.88 7.69 -4.72
C ALA A 54 -8.03 6.68 -4.68
N LEU A 55 -7.84 5.56 -4.00
CA LEU A 55 -8.87 4.51 -3.88
C LEU A 55 -10.07 4.93 -3.02
N ASN A 56 -9.88 5.89 -2.12
CA ASN A 56 -10.91 6.33 -1.17
C ASN A 56 -11.28 7.81 -1.31
N CYS A 57 -10.78 8.48 -2.33
CA CYS A 57 -11.07 9.89 -2.55
C CYS A 57 -12.50 10.09 -2.99
N ALA A 58 -13.19 11.05 -2.36
CA ALA A 58 -14.56 11.41 -2.73
C ALA A 58 -14.65 12.14 -4.08
N LYS A 59 -13.54 12.76 -4.50
CA LYS A 59 -13.48 13.60 -5.72
C LYS A 59 -12.28 13.24 -6.59
N ARG A 60 -12.04 11.95 -6.75
CA ARG A 60 -10.94 11.47 -7.59
C ARG A 60 -11.12 11.94 -9.03
N SER A 61 -10.03 12.36 -9.67
CA SER A 61 -10.05 12.75 -11.07
C SER A 61 -10.25 11.55 -11.99
N GLU A 62 -10.66 11.80 -13.22
CA GLU A 62 -10.79 10.73 -14.23
C GLU A 62 -9.45 10.09 -14.54
N GLU A 63 -8.36 10.82 -14.33
CA GLU A 63 -7.00 10.35 -14.54
C GLU A 63 -6.48 9.47 -13.40
N GLY A 64 -7.24 9.32 -12.33
CA GLY A 64 -6.88 8.46 -11.19
C GLY A 64 -6.18 9.19 -10.05
N GLU A 65 -6.12 10.52 -10.07
CA GLU A 65 -5.47 11.29 -9.02
C GLU A 65 -6.40 11.56 -7.83
N PRO A 66 -5.88 11.45 -6.59
CA PRO A 66 -6.65 11.90 -5.43
C PRO A 66 -6.76 13.42 -5.41
N CYS A 67 -7.82 13.96 -4.83
CA CYS A 67 -7.98 15.42 -4.73
C CYS A 67 -7.03 16.08 -3.72
N GLY A 68 -6.57 15.31 -2.73
CA GLY A 68 -5.65 15.80 -1.70
C GLY A 68 -6.27 16.67 -0.61
N ILE A 69 -7.54 17.05 -0.75
CA ILE A 69 -8.18 18.02 0.15
C ILE A 69 -9.45 17.52 0.85
N CYS A 70 -10.05 16.42 0.38
CA CYS A 70 -11.22 15.87 1.07
C CYS A 70 -10.82 15.24 2.41
N ASP A 71 -11.78 14.96 3.28
CA ASP A 71 -11.51 14.39 4.60
C ASP A 71 -10.72 13.10 4.53
N ASN A 72 -11.07 12.22 3.59
CA ASN A 72 -10.36 10.94 3.42
C ASN A 72 -8.90 11.16 3.01
N CYS A 73 -8.66 12.00 2.01
CA CYS A 73 -7.30 12.31 1.57
C CYS A 73 -6.48 12.94 2.68
N THR A 74 -7.04 13.88 3.41
CA THR A 74 -6.34 14.59 4.49
C THR A 74 -5.94 13.62 5.62
N ARG A 75 -6.85 12.75 6.03
CA ARG A 75 -6.59 11.77 7.09
C ARG A 75 -5.53 10.75 6.67
N ILE A 76 -5.66 10.20 5.48
CA ILE A 76 -4.73 9.18 4.97
C ILE A 76 -3.35 9.79 4.79
N TRP A 77 -3.27 10.96 4.16
CA TRP A 77 -1.99 11.64 3.94
C TRP A 77 -1.26 11.96 5.24
N GLY A 78 -2.00 12.36 6.26
CA GLY A 78 -1.45 12.67 7.59
C GLY A 78 -1.03 11.46 8.40
N GLY A 79 -1.33 10.24 7.93
CA GLY A 79 -1.04 9.01 8.67
C GLY A 79 -2.00 8.77 9.83
N HIS A 80 -3.10 9.49 9.90
CA HIS A 80 -4.12 9.29 10.93
C HIS A 80 -4.96 8.07 10.61
N THR A 81 -5.48 7.43 11.66
CA THR A 81 -6.35 6.29 11.50
C THR A 81 -7.60 6.68 10.72
N ALA A 82 -7.78 6.07 9.56
CA ALA A 82 -9.00 6.16 8.79
C ALA A 82 -9.77 4.84 8.94
N LEU A 83 -11.08 4.88 8.76
CA LEU A 83 -11.91 3.70 8.98
C LEU A 83 -11.55 2.55 8.05
N ASP A 84 -11.22 2.86 6.79
CA ASP A 84 -10.94 1.85 5.77
C ASP A 84 -9.46 1.73 5.39
N VAL A 85 -8.59 2.55 5.99
CA VAL A 85 -7.15 2.51 5.70
C VAL A 85 -6.38 2.32 7.00
N VAL A 86 -5.62 1.25 7.07
CA VAL A 86 -4.85 0.89 8.26
C VAL A 86 -3.38 0.76 7.88
N GLU A 87 -2.51 1.49 8.57
CA GLU A 87 -1.07 1.35 8.45
C GLU A 87 -0.54 0.56 9.63
N ILE A 88 0.32 -0.42 9.34
CA ILE A 88 0.94 -1.27 10.36
C ILE A 88 2.43 -1.31 10.11
N ASP A 89 3.20 -1.11 11.18
CA ASP A 89 4.63 -1.35 11.16
C ASP A 89 4.88 -2.77 11.64
N ALA A 90 5.30 -3.65 10.74
CA ALA A 90 5.55 -5.05 11.06
C ALA A 90 6.72 -5.26 12.02
N ALA A 91 7.59 -4.26 12.18
CA ALA A 91 8.64 -4.33 13.20
C ALA A 91 8.06 -4.37 14.62
N SER A 92 6.87 -3.78 14.81
CA SER A 92 6.15 -3.77 16.10
C SER A 92 5.02 -4.79 16.17
N ASN A 93 4.40 -5.13 15.01
CA ASN A 93 3.18 -5.93 14.90
C ASN A 93 3.40 -7.12 13.96
N ARG A 94 4.38 -7.97 14.28
CA ARG A 94 4.83 -9.06 13.41
C ARG A 94 4.25 -10.44 13.71
N GLY A 95 3.47 -10.55 14.80
CA GLY A 95 2.96 -11.82 15.27
C GLY A 95 1.75 -12.34 14.51
N VAL A 96 1.44 -13.62 14.66
CA VAL A 96 0.32 -14.28 13.98
C VAL A 96 -1.03 -13.71 14.42
N ASP A 97 -1.16 -13.29 15.67
CA ASP A 97 -2.41 -12.72 16.17
C ASP A 97 -2.74 -11.39 15.50
N ASP A 98 -1.73 -10.55 15.25
CA ASP A 98 -1.91 -9.31 14.53
C ASP A 98 -2.37 -9.56 13.09
N ALA A 99 -1.79 -10.55 12.44
CA ALA A 99 -2.17 -10.93 11.07
C ALA A 99 -3.58 -11.53 11.00
N ARG A 100 -3.96 -12.31 12.00
CA ARG A 100 -5.34 -12.85 12.08
C ARG A 100 -6.35 -11.75 12.27
N ASP A 101 -6.04 -10.75 13.09
CA ASP A 101 -6.88 -9.60 13.32
C ASP A 101 -7.10 -8.82 12.02
N LEU A 102 -6.03 -8.59 11.25
CA LEU A 102 -6.12 -7.98 9.93
C LEU A 102 -7.01 -8.77 8.99
N ARG A 103 -6.83 -10.09 8.97
CA ARG A 103 -7.62 -10.97 8.10
C ARG A 103 -9.11 -10.88 8.43
N GLU A 104 -9.46 -10.90 9.71
CA GLU A 104 -10.85 -10.76 10.13
C GLU A 104 -11.45 -9.43 9.71
N ARG A 105 -10.72 -8.34 9.93
CA ARG A 105 -11.18 -7.00 9.52
C ARG A 105 -11.38 -6.91 8.01
N ALA A 106 -10.52 -7.54 7.25
CA ALA A 106 -10.60 -7.51 5.79
C ALA A 106 -11.82 -8.24 5.24
N MET A 107 -12.40 -9.15 6.00
CA MET A 107 -13.62 -9.87 5.59
C MET A 107 -14.87 -9.01 5.64
N TYR A 108 -14.85 -7.89 6.37
CA TYR A 108 -15.99 -6.98 6.43
C TYR A 108 -15.95 -5.99 5.26
N ALA A 109 -17.12 -5.57 4.79
CA ALA A 109 -17.23 -4.59 3.71
C ALA A 109 -16.62 -3.24 4.10
N PRO A 110 -16.16 -2.43 3.13
CA PRO A 110 -15.76 -1.05 3.38
C PRO A 110 -16.90 -0.23 3.99
N SER A 111 -16.56 0.90 4.63
CA SER A 111 -17.53 1.76 5.33
C SER A 111 -18.56 2.39 4.40
N ALA A 112 -18.25 2.50 3.10
CA ALA A 112 -19.16 3.07 2.11
C ALA A 112 -18.96 2.38 0.77
N GLU A 113 -20.02 2.34 -0.04
CA GLU A 113 -19.97 1.81 -1.38
C GLU A 113 -18.96 2.59 -2.24
N GLY A 114 -18.22 1.88 -3.08
CA GLY A 114 -17.21 2.49 -3.94
C GLY A 114 -15.88 2.76 -3.25
N ARG A 115 -15.74 2.38 -1.97
CA ARG A 115 -14.49 2.53 -1.22
C ARG A 115 -13.75 1.22 -1.09
N PHE A 116 -12.46 1.32 -0.78
CA PHE A 116 -11.58 0.18 -0.60
C PHE A 116 -11.05 0.11 0.82
N LYS A 117 -10.92 -1.10 1.33
CA LYS A 117 -10.14 -1.36 2.53
C LYS A 117 -8.70 -1.53 2.11
N VAL A 118 -7.82 -0.69 2.63
CA VAL A 118 -6.40 -0.70 2.29
C VAL A 118 -5.58 -0.97 3.54
N TYR A 119 -4.72 -1.97 3.46
CA TYR A 119 -3.80 -2.32 4.54
C TYR A 119 -2.38 -2.08 4.07
N ILE A 120 -1.72 -1.10 4.68
CA ILE A 120 -0.33 -0.76 4.39
C ILE A 120 0.52 -1.41 5.48
N VAL A 121 1.36 -2.37 5.09
CA VAL A 121 2.23 -3.08 6.02
C VAL A 121 3.66 -2.67 5.73
N ASP A 122 4.21 -1.81 6.59
CA ASP A 122 5.58 -1.34 6.46
C ASP A 122 6.53 -2.34 7.13
N GLU A 123 7.76 -2.40 6.63
CA GLU A 123 8.78 -3.35 7.08
C GLU A 123 8.26 -4.79 7.05
N ALA A 124 7.56 -5.15 5.98
CA ALA A 124 6.82 -6.41 5.87
C ALA A 124 7.70 -7.66 6.02
N HIS A 125 9.01 -7.55 5.73
CA HIS A 125 9.96 -8.65 5.92
C HIS A 125 10.11 -9.07 7.39
N MET A 126 9.62 -8.24 8.32
CA MET A 126 9.66 -8.53 9.76
C MET A 126 8.50 -9.41 10.23
N LEU A 127 7.50 -9.66 9.39
CA LEU A 127 6.41 -10.56 9.75
C LEU A 127 6.93 -11.99 9.93
N THR A 128 6.39 -12.70 10.93
CA THR A 128 6.72 -14.09 11.16
C THR A 128 6.13 -14.96 10.04
N ARG A 129 6.66 -16.17 9.89
CA ARG A 129 6.13 -17.14 8.91
C ARG A 129 4.65 -17.43 9.19
N GLU A 130 4.28 -17.56 10.45
CA GLU A 130 2.91 -17.82 10.87
C GLU A 130 1.99 -16.65 10.50
N ALA A 131 2.48 -15.42 10.66
CA ALA A 131 1.73 -14.24 10.25
C ALA A 131 1.50 -14.22 8.73
N TRP A 132 2.55 -14.52 7.95
CA TRP A 132 2.41 -14.63 6.50
C TRP A 132 1.40 -15.71 6.10
N ASN A 133 1.40 -16.86 6.77
CA ASN A 133 0.45 -17.93 6.50
C ASN A 133 -0.99 -17.49 6.77
N ALA A 134 -1.20 -16.68 7.81
CA ALA A 134 -2.54 -16.14 8.10
C ALA A 134 -3.01 -15.17 7.00
N LEU A 135 -2.09 -14.33 6.50
CA LEU A 135 -2.40 -13.39 5.41
C LEU A 135 -2.57 -14.10 4.07
N LEU A 136 -1.83 -15.17 3.83
CA LEU A 136 -1.91 -15.92 2.57
C LEU A 136 -3.33 -16.42 2.29
N LYS A 137 -4.06 -16.80 3.32
CA LYS A 137 -5.44 -17.27 3.17
C LYS A 137 -6.34 -16.23 2.53
N ILE A 138 -6.19 -14.95 2.90
CA ILE A 138 -6.98 -13.89 2.30
C ILE A 138 -6.46 -13.51 0.91
N LEU A 139 -5.15 -13.62 0.68
CA LEU A 139 -4.56 -13.30 -0.62
C LEU A 139 -4.88 -14.34 -1.69
N GLU A 140 -5.21 -15.58 -1.29
CA GLU A 140 -5.64 -16.62 -2.21
C GLU A 140 -7.06 -16.36 -2.74
N GLU A 141 -7.95 -15.88 -1.88
CA GLU A 141 -9.33 -15.55 -2.23
C GLU A 141 -9.67 -14.16 -1.65
N PRO A 142 -9.10 -13.09 -2.24
CA PRO A 142 -9.31 -11.77 -1.68
C PRO A 142 -10.75 -11.29 -1.84
N PRO A 143 -11.33 -10.70 -0.79
CA PRO A 143 -12.62 -10.05 -0.93
C PRO A 143 -12.56 -8.89 -1.93
N ALA A 144 -13.66 -8.57 -2.57
CA ALA A 144 -13.75 -7.41 -3.43
C ALA A 144 -13.42 -6.14 -2.61
N SER A 145 -12.76 -5.20 -3.23
CA SER A 145 -12.43 -3.90 -2.62
C SER A 145 -11.45 -3.97 -1.43
N VAL A 146 -10.62 -5.00 -1.37
CA VAL A 146 -9.54 -5.09 -0.37
C VAL A 146 -8.20 -5.05 -1.11
N VAL A 147 -7.30 -4.19 -0.63
CA VAL A 147 -5.96 -4.02 -1.21
C VAL A 147 -4.92 -4.07 -0.10
N PHE A 148 -3.93 -4.92 -0.27
CA PHE A 148 -2.76 -4.98 0.61
C PHE A 148 -1.56 -4.32 -0.09
N ILE A 149 -0.83 -3.50 0.63
CA ILE A 149 0.40 -2.89 0.15
C ILE A 149 1.50 -3.22 1.14
N PHE A 150 2.41 -4.10 0.74
CA PHE A 150 3.55 -4.49 1.56
C PHE A 150 4.76 -3.68 1.13
N ALA A 151 5.43 -3.02 2.07
CA ALA A 151 6.66 -2.28 1.80
C ALA A 151 7.81 -2.96 2.51
N THR A 152 8.93 -3.15 1.81
CA THR A 152 10.10 -3.81 2.37
C THR A 152 11.40 -3.28 1.78
N THR A 153 12.43 -3.25 2.63
CA THR A 153 13.82 -3.01 2.21
C THR A 153 14.54 -4.32 1.87
N GLU A 154 13.96 -5.47 2.23
CA GLU A 154 14.62 -6.77 2.13
C GLU A 154 13.67 -7.82 1.53
N PRO A 155 13.37 -7.74 0.22
CA PRO A 155 12.43 -8.67 -0.40
C PRO A 155 12.90 -10.13 -0.36
N GLN A 156 14.21 -10.36 -0.31
CA GLN A 156 14.76 -11.71 -0.20
C GLN A 156 14.35 -12.42 1.08
N LYS A 157 14.11 -11.67 2.16
CA LYS A 157 13.62 -12.27 3.42
C LYS A 157 12.20 -12.79 3.29
N ILE A 158 11.37 -12.09 2.52
CA ILE A 158 10.01 -12.54 2.22
C ILE A 158 10.06 -13.80 1.35
N GLU A 159 10.94 -13.82 0.36
CA GLU A 159 11.15 -14.99 -0.48
C GLU A 159 11.53 -16.21 0.33
N GLN A 160 12.39 -16.05 1.32
CA GLN A 160 12.84 -17.15 2.19
C GLN A 160 11.75 -17.66 3.14
N SER A 161 10.89 -16.78 3.65
CA SER A 161 9.90 -17.14 4.65
C SER A 161 8.49 -17.35 4.10
N ALA A 162 8.18 -16.77 2.94
CA ALA A 162 6.82 -16.79 2.41
C ALA A 162 6.80 -16.63 0.88
N ALA A 163 7.53 -17.49 0.17
CA ALA A 163 7.58 -17.45 -1.29
C ALA A 163 6.19 -17.40 -1.97
N PRO A 164 5.16 -18.14 -1.50
CA PRO A 164 3.83 -18.06 -2.12
C PRO A 164 3.21 -16.67 -2.11
N ILE A 165 3.59 -15.80 -1.16
CA ILE A 165 3.10 -14.42 -1.11
C ILE A 165 3.56 -13.65 -2.35
N LEU A 166 4.82 -13.85 -2.76
CA LEU A 166 5.39 -13.12 -3.89
C LEU A 166 4.66 -13.37 -5.20
N SER A 167 4.17 -14.59 -5.41
CA SER A 167 3.44 -14.93 -6.61
C SER A 167 2.05 -14.28 -6.68
N ARG A 168 1.54 -13.81 -5.54
CA ARG A 168 0.24 -13.15 -5.45
C ARG A 168 0.31 -11.64 -5.40
N CYS A 169 1.53 -11.08 -5.35
CA CYS A 169 1.74 -9.64 -5.30
C CYS A 169 2.26 -9.12 -6.63
N GLN A 170 1.81 -7.93 -7.01
CA GLN A 170 2.44 -7.18 -8.07
C GLN A 170 3.62 -6.43 -7.46
N ARG A 171 4.83 -6.74 -7.92
CA ARG A 171 6.06 -6.17 -7.36
C ARG A 171 6.45 -4.89 -8.10
N PHE A 172 6.82 -3.87 -7.33
CA PHE A 172 7.42 -2.65 -7.85
C PHE A 172 8.75 -2.40 -7.13
N ASP A 173 9.79 -2.15 -7.91
CA ASP A 173 11.11 -1.85 -7.37
C ASP A 173 11.35 -0.34 -7.41
N PHE A 174 11.53 0.25 -6.23
CA PHE A 174 11.81 1.66 -6.06
C PHE A 174 13.32 1.87 -6.15
N ARG A 175 13.71 2.93 -6.81
CA ARG A 175 15.12 3.26 -7.05
C ARG A 175 15.61 4.31 -6.08
N ARG A 176 16.90 4.28 -5.79
CA ARG A 176 17.53 5.35 -5.03
C ARG A 176 17.39 6.66 -5.82
N ILE A 177 17.20 7.75 -5.07
CA ILE A 177 17.14 9.08 -5.66
C ILE A 177 18.56 9.44 -6.13
N GLY A 178 18.72 9.71 -7.43
CA GLY A 178 19.99 10.13 -7.98
C GLY A 178 20.36 11.55 -7.55
N VAL A 179 21.64 11.88 -7.62
CA VAL A 179 22.14 13.22 -7.26
C VAL A 179 21.43 14.31 -8.07
N ASP A 180 21.10 14.03 -9.32
CA ASP A 180 20.44 14.98 -10.22
C ASP A 180 19.03 15.35 -9.80
N HIS A 181 18.40 14.54 -8.94
CA HIS A 181 17.04 14.79 -8.43
C HIS A 181 17.02 15.52 -7.08
N ILE A 182 18.18 15.77 -6.50
CA ILE A 182 18.30 16.41 -5.18
C ILE A 182 18.35 17.94 -5.30
N LEU A 183 18.68 18.45 -6.47
CA LEU A 183 18.84 19.88 -6.73
C LEU A 183 17.51 20.64 -6.89
#